data_d07217910d2a2801f7f622f68a7947e8
#
_entry.id   d07217910d2a2801f7f622f68a7947e8
#
_cell.length_a   1.000
_cell.length_b   1.000
_cell.length_c   1.000
_cell.angle_alpha   90.00
_cell.angle_beta   90.00
_cell.angle_gamma   90.00
#
_symmetry.space_group_name_H-M   'P 1'
#
loop_
_entity.id
_entity.type
_entity.pdbx_description
1 polymer ?
#
loop_
_entity_poly.entity_id
_entity_poly.type
_entity_poly.pdbx_seq_one_letter_code
_entity_poly.pdbx_strand_id
1 'polypeptide(L)'
;MKKIFTIAGLVLMTAFTNAQIVINEIYGGNGNSGAVFKNNYIVLKNIGTTLVSLTGASIQYAPAIGAFAEYHTLPDFTLGPEETYLIQEAAVEGGVEALPTPDFIATTVTNFDGTPNKSVGIRISGTSGKVVLAGNIIQVMSPGSSNVLDFVGYGANADQFKGDGPAPSPTASTAIRRTLENNSDNMADFSAEGIAKAGFVLNPFVKDGKVLFGMQIKDVKVYDTFRQAVKKSPTKFAQDIDITELPKGTYIVTGTVNNAPVSQKIIKD
;
A
#
# COMPACT_ATOMS: atom_id res chain seq x y z
N MET A 1 -8.40 6.15 66.94
CA MET A 1 -8.52 6.78 65.61
C MET A 1 -7.85 5.88 64.60
N LYS A 2 -8.64 5.11 63.81
CA LYS A 2 -8.11 4.23 62.74
C LYS A 2 -8.03 5.03 61.45
N LYS A 3 -6.84 5.19 60.89
CA LYS A 3 -6.61 5.81 59.59
C LYS A 3 -6.90 4.77 58.48
N ILE A 4 -7.95 5.00 57.71
CA ILE A 4 -8.28 4.23 56.50
C ILE A 4 -7.44 4.81 55.35
N PHE A 5 -6.49 4.01 54.85
CA PHE A 5 -5.79 4.33 53.61
C PHE A 5 -6.63 3.80 52.45
N THR A 6 -7.24 4.70 51.68
CA THR A 6 -7.87 4.37 50.38
C THR A 6 -6.78 4.29 49.34
N ILE A 7 -6.46 3.08 48.87
CA ILE A 7 -5.61 2.87 47.69
C ILE A 7 -6.49 3.09 46.47
N ALA A 8 -6.31 4.22 45.81
CA ALA A 8 -6.91 4.46 44.48
C ALA A 8 -6.12 3.59 43.49
N GLY A 9 -6.71 2.49 43.07
CA GLY A 9 -6.16 1.66 42.01
C GLY A 9 -6.24 2.42 40.67
N LEU A 10 -5.10 2.82 40.13
CA LEU A 10 -4.96 3.34 38.79
C LEU A 10 -5.20 2.19 37.79
N VAL A 11 -6.41 2.09 37.27
CA VAL A 11 -6.70 1.18 36.15
C VAL A 11 -6.02 1.76 34.91
N LEU A 12 -4.88 1.20 34.56
CA LEU A 12 -4.26 1.44 33.25
C LEU A 12 -5.17 0.81 32.20
N MET A 13 -6.06 1.60 31.59
CA MET A 13 -6.71 1.21 30.35
C MET A 13 -5.62 1.16 29.28
N THR A 14 -5.14 -0.04 28.96
CA THR A 14 -4.42 -0.27 27.72
C THR A 14 -5.41 -0.04 26.59
N ALA A 15 -5.37 1.16 25.99
CA ALA A 15 -6.03 1.38 24.72
C ALA A 15 -5.41 0.36 23.74
N PHE A 16 -6.20 -0.59 23.28
CA PHE A 16 -5.85 -1.39 22.12
C PHE A 16 -5.78 -0.41 20.95
N THR A 17 -4.58 0.07 20.64
CA THR A 17 -4.36 0.83 19.42
C THR A 17 -4.60 -0.15 18.29
N ASN A 18 -5.72 0.01 17.58
CA ASN A 18 -5.90 -0.64 16.29
C ASN A 18 -4.62 -0.42 15.47
N ALA A 19 -4.14 -1.47 14.81
CA ALA A 19 -2.96 -1.36 13.96
C ALA A 19 -3.14 -0.16 13.04
N GLN A 20 -2.29 0.85 13.18
CA GLN A 20 -2.37 2.08 12.41
C GLN A 20 -1.76 1.88 11.02
N ILE A 21 -0.79 0.93 10.87
CA ILE A 21 -0.25 0.57 9.57
C ILE A 21 -0.97 -0.67 9.06
N VAL A 22 -1.56 -0.55 7.88
CA VAL A 22 -2.36 -1.59 7.22
C VAL A 22 -1.84 -1.86 5.81
N ILE A 23 -2.20 -3.01 5.26
CA ILE A 23 -2.06 -3.32 3.85
C ILE A 23 -3.11 -2.50 3.10
N ASN A 24 -2.66 -1.55 2.28
CA ASN A 24 -3.51 -0.66 1.53
C ASN A 24 -3.78 -1.15 0.12
N GLU A 25 -2.79 -1.80 -0.51
CA GLU A 25 -2.93 -2.28 -1.89
C GLU A 25 -2.11 -3.55 -2.10
N ILE A 26 -2.63 -4.48 -2.90
CA ILE A 26 -1.95 -5.71 -3.32
C ILE A 26 -2.12 -5.86 -4.83
N TYR A 27 -1.00 -6.06 -5.53
CA TYR A 27 -0.94 -6.39 -6.94
C TYR A 27 -0.18 -7.70 -7.15
N GLY A 28 -0.85 -8.68 -7.72
CA GLY A 28 -0.30 -9.99 -8.08
C GLY A 28 -0.38 -10.27 -9.59
N GLY A 29 -0.65 -9.24 -10.41
CA GLY A 29 -0.95 -9.44 -11.83
C GLY A 29 0.24 -9.69 -12.74
N ASN A 30 1.48 -9.57 -12.26
CA ASN A 30 2.67 -9.79 -13.07
C ASN A 30 2.70 -11.23 -13.64
N GLY A 31 3.29 -11.41 -14.82
CA GLY A 31 3.33 -12.69 -15.51
C GLY A 31 2.05 -13.10 -16.21
N ASN A 32 0.94 -12.38 -16.04
CA ASN A 32 -0.29 -12.59 -16.78
C ASN A 32 -0.33 -11.74 -18.06
N SER A 33 -1.01 -12.23 -19.09
CA SER A 33 -1.24 -11.43 -20.30
C SER A 33 -1.96 -10.13 -19.96
N GLY A 34 -1.39 -9.00 -20.38
CA GLY A 34 -1.92 -7.67 -20.06
C GLY A 34 -1.45 -7.09 -18.73
N ALA A 35 -0.48 -7.73 -18.06
CA ALA A 35 0.13 -7.18 -16.84
C ALA A 35 0.71 -5.78 -17.09
N VAL A 36 0.39 -4.84 -16.20
CA VAL A 36 0.88 -3.46 -16.29
C VAL A 36 2.32 -3.39 -15.81
N PHE A 37 2.60 -3.90 -14.62
CA PHE A 37 3.92 -3.86 -14.02
C PHE A 37 4.69 -5.17 -14.15
N LYS A 38 6.02 -5.05 -14.21
CA LYS A 38 6.95 -6.20 -14.21
C LYS A 38 7.03 -6.91 -12.87
N ASN A 39 6.68 -6.22 -11.80
CA ASN A 39 6.78 -6.71 -10.44
C ASN A 39 5.41 -6.78 -9.77
N ASN A 40 5.21 -7.78 -8.92
CA ASN A 40 4.19 -7.73 -7.90
C ASN A 40 4.57 -6.66 -6.87
N TYR A 41 3.58 -6.15 -6.15
CA TYR A 41 3.82 -5.18 -5.10
C TYR A 41 2.76 -5.21 -3.99
N ILE A 42 3.15 -4.66 -2.85
CA ILE A 42 2.29 -4.37 -1.72
C ILE A 42 2.50 -2.91 -1.33
N VAL A 43 1.43 -2.20 -1.04
CA VAL A 43 1.50 -0.87 -0.43
C VAL A 43 0.99 -0.96 0.99
N LEU A 44 1.81 -0.53 1.94
CA LEU A 44 1.37 -0.28 3.31
C LEU A 44 0.95 1.18 3.45
N LYS A 45 0.03 1.47 4.39
CA LYS A 45 -0.42 2.84 4.69
C LYS A 45 -0.62 3.01 6.19
N ASN A 46 -0.24 4.16 6.72
CA ASN A 46 -0.64 4.57 8.05
C ASN A 46 -2.00 5.26 7.97
N ILE A 47 -3.07 4.58 8.41
CA ILE A 47 -4.43 5.11 8.49
C ILE A 47 -4.73 5.81 9.82
N GLY A 48 -3.74 5.90 10.70
CA GLY A 48 -3.85 6.59 11.98
C GLY A 48 -3.52 8.08 11.87
N THR A 49 -3.70 8.78 12.97
CA THR A 49 -3.47 10.25 13.07
C THR A 49 -2.11 10.60 13.68
N THR A 50 -1.29 9.60 14.00
CA THR A 50 0.02 9.78 14.63
C THR A 50 1.11 9.05 13.85
N LEU A 51 2.33 9.46 14.06
CA LEU A 51 3.53 8.80 13.51
C LEU A 51 3.68 7.40 14.11
N VAL A 52 3.91 6.39 13.28
CA VAL A 52 4.06 4.98 13.69
C VAL A 52 5.34 4.40 13.12
N SER A 53 6.12 3.76 13.98
CA SER A 53 7.32 3.00 13.60
C SER A 53 7.02 1.51 13.62
N LEU A 54 7.47 0.80 12.59
CA LEU A 54 7.52 -0.67 12.55
C LEU A 54 8.97 -1.13 12.67
N THR A 55 9.20 -2.08 13.58
CA THR A 55 10.50 -2.71 13.83
C THR A 55 10.33 -4.22 13.86
N GLY A 56 11.18 -4.94 13.13
CA GLY A 56 11.17 -6.40 13.09
C GLY A 56 9.94 -7.02 12.41
N ALA A 57 9.18 -6.24 11.67
CA ALA A 57 7.99 -6.70 10.96
C ALA A 57 8.33 -7.58 9.74
N SER A 58 7.35 -8.34 9.27
CA SER A 58 7.45 -9.18 8.09
C SER A 58 6.19 -9.12 7.23
N ILE A 59 6.37 -9.34 5.94
CA ILE A 59 5.29 -9.74 5.03
C ILE A 59 5.29 -11.26 4.93
N GLN A 60 4.13 -11.88 5.12
CA GLN A 60 3.96 -13.33 4.98
C GLN A 60 2.90 -13.60 3.92
N TYR A 61 3.10 -14.67 3.16
CA TYR A 61 2.23 -15.05 2.06
C TYR A 61 1.78 -16.51 2.16
N ALA A 62 0.53 -16.74 1.80
CA ALA A 62 -0.03 -18.06 1.58
C ALA A 62 -0.83 -18.10 0.28
N PRO A 63 -0.89 -19.26 -0.41
CA PRO A 63 -1.90 -19.48 -1.44
C PRO A 63 -3.30 -19.35 -0.84
N ALA A 64 -4.33 -19.34 -1.70
CA ALA A 64 -5.72 -19.18 -1.27
C ALA A 64 -6.15 -20.21 -0.23
N ILE A 65 -5.67 -21.44 -0.36
CA ILE A 65 -5.96 -22.55 0.55
C ILE A 65 -4.64 -23.03 1.17
N GLY A 66 -4.62 -23.22 2.49
CA GLY A 66 -3.49 -23.75 3.24
C GLY A 66 -2.76 -22.76 4.11
N ALA A 67 -1.67 -23.19 4.73
CA ALA A 67 -0.87 -22.39 5.66
C ALA A 67 0.00 -21.35 4.94
N PHE A 68 0.48 -20.34 5.70
CA PHE A 68 1.50 -19.42 5.22
C PHE A 68 2.78 -20.19 4.90
N ALA A 69 3.27 -20.04 3.67
CA ALA A 69 4.37 -20.83 3.14
C ALA A 69 5.71 -20.09 3.25
N GLU A 70 5.69 -18.77 3.06
CA GLU A 70 6.89 -17.98 2.92
C GLU A 70 6.72 -16.55 3.48
N TYR A 71 7.85 -15.91 3.77
CA TYR A 71 7.91 -14.54 4.25
C TYR A 71 9.21 -13.85 3.85
N HIS A 72 9.23 -12.53 3.97
CA HIS A 72 10.44 -11.73 4.10
C HIS A 72 10.32 -10.73 5.24
N THR A 73 11.45 -10.30 5.78
CA THR A 73 11.51 -9.24 6.78
C THR A 73 11.41 -7.87 6.11
N LEU A 74 10.84 -6.91 6.83
CA LEU A 74 10.90 -5.50 6.48
C LEU A 74 12.05 -4.83 7.23
N PRO A 75 12.73 -3.85 6.64
CA PRO A 75 13.62 -2.96 7.40
C PRO A 75 12.79 -2.15 8.40
N ASP A 76 13.44 -1.60 9.41
CA ASP A 76 12.79 -0.66 10.31
C ASP A 76 12.44 0.63 9.55
N PHE A 77 11.20 1.08 9.67
CA PHE A 77 10.73 2.32 9.04
C PHE A 77 9.65 3.01 9.88
N THR A 78 9.37 4.25 9.54
CA THR A 78 8.37 5.08 10.22
C THR A 78 7.50 5.75 9.19
N LEU A 79 6.17 5.75 9.40
CA LEU A 79 5.19 6.43 8.58
C LEU A 79 4.42 7.47 9.37
N GLY A 80 4.33 8.69 8.85
CA GLY A 80 3.38 9.70 9.29
C GLY A 80 1.94 9.34 8.89
N PRO A 81 0.95 10.10 9.40
CA PRO A 81 -0.45 9.94 8.98
C PRO A 81 -0.59 10.01 7.46
N GLU A 82 -1.38 9.12 6.88
CA GLU A 82 -1.64 8.99 5.43
C GLU A 82 -0.42 8.62 4.57
N GLU A 83 0.78 8.51 5.14
CA GLU A 83 1.95 8.07 4.39
C GLU A 83 1.86 6.60 4.00
N THR A 84 2.42 6.31 2.82
CA THR A 84 2.46 4.98 2.23
C THR A 84 3.88 4.45 2.11
N TYR A 85 4.01 3.13 2.03
CA TYR A 85 5.28 2.42 1.89
C TYR A 85 5.14 1.35 0.80
N LEU A 86 5.79 1.56 -0.34
CA LEU A 86 5.73 0.66 -1.50
C LEU A 86 6.79 -0.43 -1.39
N ILE A 87 6.33 -1.67 -1.33
CA ILE A 87 7.17 -2.88 -1.30
C ILE A 87 7.15 -3.52 -2.69
N GLN A 88 8.30 -3.60 -3.33
CA GLN A 88 8.47 -4.35 -4.57
C GLN A 88 8.69 -5.82 -4.27
N GLU A 89 7.87 -6.65 -4.88
CA GLU A 89 7.90 -8.10 -4.79
C GLU A 89 8.41 -8.74 -6.10
N ALA A 90 8.22 -10.05 -6.25
CA ALA A 90 8.78 -10.81 -7.35
C ALA A 90 8.47 -10.21 -8.73
N ALA A 91 9.47 -10.26 -9.61
CA ALA A 91 9.28 -10.04 -11.03
C ALA A 91 8.99 -11.37 -11.72
N VAL A 92 8.08 -11.35 -12.71
CA VAL A 92 7.88 -12.43 -13.67
C VAL A 92 7.89 -11.83 -15.07
N GLU A 93 8.35 -12.57 -16.06
CA GLU A 93 8.33 -12.09 -17.45
C GLU A 93 6.89 -11.78 -17.90
N GLY A 94 6.67 -10.65 -18.56
CA GLY A 94 5.38 -10.28 -19.15
C GLY A 94 4.84 -8.89 -18.82
N GLY A 95 5.30 -8.23 -17.77
CA GLY A 95 4.93 -6.85 -17.47
C GLY A 95 5.70 -5.85 -18.33
N VAL A 96 5.06 -4.71 -18.65
CA VAL A 96 5.62 -3.72 -19.60
C VAL A 96 6.39 -2.63 -18.85
N GLU A 97 5.95 -2.24 -17.64
CA GLU A 97 6.48 -1.09 -16.92
C GLU A 97 7.18 -1.50 -15.61
N ALA A 98 8.23 -0.78 -15.27
CA ALA A 98 8.82 -0.88 -13.92
C ALA A 98 7.90 -0.18 -12.93
N LEU A 99 7.89 -0.66 -11.67
CA LEU A 99 7.26 0.08 -10.58
C LEU A 99 7.90 1.47 -10.44
N PRO A 100 7.13 2.48 -9.99
CA PRO A 100 7.74 3.69 -9.45
C PRO A 100 8.74 3.30 -8.35
N THR A 101 9.61 4.25 -7.93
CA THR A 101 10.64 3.92 -6.94
C THR A 101 10.03 3.27 -5.70
N PRO A 102 10.28 1.99 -5.46
CA PRO A 102 9.82 1.35 -4.23
C PRO A 102 10.62 1.88 -3.04
N ASP A 103 9.96 1.94 -1.88
CA ASP A 103 10.61 2.24 -0.61
C ASP A 103 11.44 1.04 -0.14
N PHE A 104 11.02 -0.16 -0.51
CA PHE A 104 11.74 -1.39 -0.22
C PHE A 104 11.63 -2.38 -1.39
N ILE A 105 12.75 -3.04 -1.71
CA ILE A 105 12.81 -4.14 -2.67
C ILE A 105 13.10 -5.43 -1.89
N ALA A 106 12.15 -6.37 -1.90
CA ALA A 106 12.33 -7.67 -1.29
C ALA A 106 13.37 -8.49 -2.09
N THR A 107 14.54 -8.70 -1.51
CA THR A 107 15.66 -9.42 -2.16
C THR A 107 15.80 -10.86 -1.70
N THR A 108 15.19 -11.21 -0.58
CA THR A 108 15.26 -12.55 0.02
C THR A 108 13.90 -12.98 0.51
N VAL A 109 13.53 -14.21 0.25
CA VAL A 109 12.32 -14.86 0.76
C VAL A 109 12.74 -16.11 1.53
N THR A 110 12.07 -16.39 2.62
CA THR A 110 12.33 -17.55 3.49
C THR A 110 11.08 -18.41 3.54
N ASN A 111 11.25 -19.72 3.35
CA ASN A 111 10.16 -20.67 3.54
C ASN A 111 10.05 -21.07 5.02
N PHE A 112 8.83 -21.18 5.52
CA PHE A 112 8.58 -21.59 6.91
C PHE A 112 8.96 -23.05 7.21
N ASP A 113 9.01 -23.90 6.20
CA ASP A 113 9.43 -25.30 6.32
C ASP A 113 10.96 -25.46 6.36
N GLY A 114 11.71 -24.36 6.26
CA GLY A 114 13.17 -24.34 6.27
C GLY A 114 13.83 -24.77 4.95
N THR A 115 13.05 -25.06 3.91
CA THR A 115 13.62 -25.35 2.58
C THR A 115 14.20 -24.07 1.96
N PRO A 116 15.33 -24.20 1.18
CA PRO A 116 15.91 -23.03 0.52
C PRO A 116 14.94 -22.35 -0.44
N ASN A 117 14.81 -21.03 -0.32
CA ASN A 117 14.08 -20.20 -1.27
C ASN A 117 15.07 -19.27 -1.99
N LYS A 118 15.07 -19.29 -3.33
CA LYS A 118 15.92 -18.45 -4.17
C LYS A 118 15.16 -17.31 -4.84
N SER A 119 13.89 -17.12 -4.46
CA SER A 119 13.06 -16.05 -5.03
C SER A 119 13.54 -14.68 -4.58
N VAL A 120 13.46 -13.72 -5.49
CA VAL A 120 13.62 -12.30 -5.22
C VAL A 120 12.21 -11.71 -5.12
N GLY A 121 11.76 -11.49 -3.89
CA GLY A 121 10.39 -11.13 -3.57
C GLY A 121 9.38 -12.29 -3.63
N ILE A 122 8.23 -12.08 -3.02
CA ILE A 122 7.14 -13.05 -2.97
C ILE A 122 6.39 -13.08 -4.31
N ARG A 123 6.04 -14.28 -4.78
CA ARG A 123 5.18 -14.46 -5.94
C ARG A 123 3.71 -14.39 -5.53
N ILE A 124 3.18 -13.19 -5.50
CA ILE A 124 1.78 -12.93 -5.16
C ILE A 124 0.88 -13.41 -6.32
N SER A 125 -0.14 -14.22 -6.00
CA SER A 125 -1.11 -14.67 -7.01
C SER A 125 -1.94 -13.51 -7.54
N GLY A 126 -2.17 -13.48 -8.85
CA GLY A 126 -3.04 -12.49 -9.51
C GLY A 126 -4.53 -12.79 -9.43
N THR A 127 -4.96 -13.79 -8.67
CA THR A 127 -6.38 -14.17 -8.60
C THR A 127 -6.88 -14.39 -7.17
N SER A 128 -6.10 -15.07 -6.32
CA SER A 128 -6.49 -15.36 -4.94
C SER A 128 -5.28 -15.73 -4.09
N GLY A 129 -5.32 -15.38 -2.81
CA GLY A 129 -4.24 -15.64 -1.86
C GLY A 129 -4.48 -15.00 -0.52
N LYS A 130 -3.48 -15.05 0.34
CA LYS A 130 -3.46 -14.39 1.66
C LYS A 130 -2.15 -13.66 1.85
N VAL A 131 -2.23 -12.41 2.25
CA VAL A 131 -1.07 -11.56 2.60
C VAL A 131 -1.26 -11.06 4.02
N VAL A 132 -0.19 -11.11 4.81
CA VAL A 132 -0.21 -10.63 6.19
C VAL A 132 0.97 -9.68 6.40
N LEU A 133 0.70 -8.55 7.04
CA LEU A 133 1.67 -7.76 7.75
C LEU A 133 1.73 -8.26 9.18
N ALA A 134 2.85 -8.85 9.57
CA ALA A 134 3.07 -9.37 10.91
C ALA A 134 4.13 -8.56 11.67
N GLY A 135 3.98 -8.44 12.99
CA GLY A 135 4.92 -7.72 13.85
C GLY A 135 6.23 -8.47 14.12
N ASN A 136 6.39 -9.67 13.58
CA ASN A 136 7.59 -10.50 13.68
C ASN A 136 7.61 -11.59 12.60
N ILE A 137 8.61 -12.47 12.61
CA ILE A 137 8.79 -13.58 11.64
C ILE A 137 8.11 -14.89 12.04
N ILE A 138 7.34 -14.92 13.15
CA ILE A 138 6.62 -16.13 13.55
C ILE A 138 5.47 -16.36 12.57
N GLN A 139 5.37 -17.59 12.07
CA GLN A 139 4.32 -17.96 11.11
C GLN A 139 2.93 -17.65 11.65
N VAL A 140 2.15 -16.90 10.89
CA VAL A 140 0.76 -16.60 11.20
C VAL A 140 -0.11 -17.82 10.91
N MET A 141 -0.96 -18.17 11.85
CA MET A 141 -1.85 -19.34 11.73
C MET A 141 -3.29 -18.95 11.34
N SER A 142 -3.70 -17.75 11.69
CA SER A 142 -5.06 -17.25 11.44
C SER A 142 -5.11 -15.72 11.54
N PRO A 143 -6.19 -15.07 11.07
CA PRO A 143 -6.36 -13.62 11.24
C PRO A 143 -6.33 -13.13 12.68
N GLY A 144 -6.63 -14.02 13.65
CA GLY A 144 -6.62 -13.72 15.09
C GLY A 144 -5.29 -14.01 15.79
N SER A 145 -4.22 -14.39 15.07
CA SER A 145 -2.90 -14.60 15.69
C SER A 145 -2.36 -13.31 16.28
N SER A 146 -1.72 -13.39 17.45
CA SER A 146 -1.30 -12.22 18.25
C SER A 146 -0.24 -11.34 17.57
N ASN A 147 0.48 -11.85 16.60
CA ASN A 147 1.48 -11.14 15.82
C ASN A 147 0.93 -10.49 14.52
N VAL A 148 -0.37 -10.65 14.23
CA VAL A 148 -1.00 -10.02 13.05
C VAL A 148 -1.20 -8.53 13.31
N LEU A 149 -0.63 -7.71 12.46
CA LEU A 149 -0.91 -6.27 12.37
C LEU A 149 -2.03 -6.02 11.37
N ASP A 150 -1.95 -6.64 10.18
CA ASP A 150 -3.04 -6.66 9.23
C ASP A 150 -3.06 -7.98 8.45
N PHE A 151 -4.26 -8.41 8.03
CA PHE A 151 -4.50 -9.65 7.32
C PHE A 151 -5.45 -9.42 6.16
N VAL A 152 -5.05 -9.79 4.94
CA VAL A 152 -5.88 -9.69 3.74
C VAL A 152 -5.94 -11.05 3.05
N GLY A 153 -7.11 -11.70 3.15
CA GLY A 153 -7.50 -12.79 2.27
C GLY A 153 -8.22 -12.23 1.05
N TYR A 154 -7.84 -12.60 -0.15
CA TYR A 154 -8.42 -12.07 -1.38
C TYR A 154 -8.72 -13.17 -2.42
N GLY A 155 -9.70 -12.87 -3.28
CA GLY A 155 -10.22 -13.81 -4.26
C GLY A 155 -11.17 -14.84 -3.63
N ALA A 156 -12.16 -15.30 -4.38
CA ALA A 156 -13.28 -16.11 -3.90
C ALA A 156 -12.88 -17.45 -3.23
N ASN A 157 -11.65 -17.93 -3.47
CA ASN A 157 -11.16 -19.20 -2.93
C ASN A 157 -10.31 -19.05 -1.65
N ALA A 158 -10.10 -17.82 -1.14
CA ALA A 158 -9.32 -17.64 0.09
C ALA A 158 -10.05 -18.30 1.28
N ASP A 159 -9.37 -19.23 1.95
CA ASP A 159 -9.92 -20.00 3.08
C ASP A 159 -9.85 -19.25 4.43
N GLN A 160 -9.13 -18.13 4.47
CA GLN A 160 -9.02 -17.26 5.64
C GLN A 160 -9.02 -15.80 5.22
N PHE A 161 -9.75 -14.97 5.95
CA PHE A 161 -9.91 -13.53 5.74
C PHE A 161 -10.39 -12.86 7.04
N LYS A 162 -10.42 -11.54 7.09
CA LYS A 162 -11.10 -10.78 8.15
C LYS A 162 -12.53 -10.49 7.74
N GLY A 163 -13.45 -10.51 8.70
CA GLY A 163 -14.85 -10.12 8.51
C GLY A 163 -15.67 -11.18 7.78
N ASP A 164 -16.60 -10.73 6.95
CA ASP A 164 -17.66 -11.55 6.35
C ASP A 164 -17.22 -12.28 5.07
N GLY A 165 -16.10 -11.83 4.45
CA GLY A 165 -15.59 -12.45 3.23
C GLY A 165 -14.22 -11.95 2.79
N PRO A 166 -13.62 -12.61 1.78
CA PRO A 166 -12.37 -12.19 1.21
C PRO A 166 -12.52 -10.89 0.40
N ALA A 167 -11.44 -10.14 0.28
CA ALA A 167 -11.34 -9.05 -0.67
C ALA A 167 -11.57 -9.56 -2.12
N PRO A 168 -11.96 -8.71 -3.07
CA PRO A 168 -12.17 -9.13 -4.45
C PRO A 168 -10.89 -9.69 -5.08
N SER A 169 -11.02 -10.39 -6.22
CA SER A 169 -9.88 -10.88 -7.00
C SER A 169 -9.21 -9.74 -7.74
N PRO A 170 -7.87 -9.59 -7.65
CA PRO A 170 -7.13 -8.74 -8.57
C PRO A 170 -7.09 -9.37 -9.98
N THR A 171 -6.58 -8.64 -10.97
CA THR A 171 -6.33 -9.13 -12.33
C THR A 171 -4.96 -8.66 -12.83
N ALA A 172 -4.63 -8.96 -14.08
CA ALA A 172 -3.42 -8.44 -14.72
C ALA A 172 -3.36 -6.90 -14.73
N SER A 173 -4.52 -6.23 -14.79
CA SER A 173 -4.64 -4.76 -14.90
C SER A 173 -5.32 -4.09 -13.70
N THR A 174 -5.67 -4.85 -12.67
CA THR A 174 -6.26 -4.31 -11.42
C THR A 174 -5.49 -4.77 -10.20
N ALA A 175 -5.33 -3.89 -9.23
CA ALA A 175 -4.95 -4.23 -7.87
C ALA A 175 -6.19 -4.28 -6.96
N ILE A 176 -6.11 -4.95 -5.83
CA ILE A 176 -7.06 -4.73 -4.75
C ILE A 176 -6.56 -3.58 -3.90
N ARG A 177 -7.42 -2.59 -3.68
CA ARG A 177 -7.11 -1.39 -2.90
C ARG A 177 -8.09 -1.21 -1.77
N ARG A 178 -7.58 -0.82 -0.60
CA ARG A 178 -8.41 -0.45 0.54
C ARG A 178 -9.11 0.87 0.27
N THR A 179 -10.42 0.89 0.35
CA THR A 179 -11.29 2.05 0.08
C THR A 179 -11.86 2.66 1.34
N LEU A 180 -11.85 1.92 2.45
CA LEU A 180 -12.27 2.38 3.76
C LEU A 180 -11.05 2.42 4.71
N GLU A 181 -10.95 3.46 5.52
CA GLU A 181 -9.96 3.56 6.59
C GLU A 181 -10.35 2.69 7.79
N ASN A 182 -10.56 1.43 7.50
CA ASN A 182 -11.00 0.40 8.42
C ASN A 182 -10.12 -0.85 8.25
N ASN A 183 -10.08 -1.72 9.23
CA ASN A 183 -9.27 -2.94 9.21
C ASN A 183 -10.02 -4.11 9.86
N SER A 184 -11.31 -4.27 9.53
CA SER A 184 -12.15 -5.28 10.15
C SER A 184 -12.75 -6.30 9.19
N ASP A 185 -12.91 -5.97 7.90
CA ASP A 185 -13.61 -6.80 6.93
C ASP A 185 -12.98 -6.67 5.54
N ASN A 186 -12.36 -7.75 5.04
CA ASN A 186 -11.69 -7.70 3.75
C ASN A 186 -12.67 -7.49 2.58
N MET A 187 -13.89 -8.03 2.66
CA MET A 187 -14.90 -7.86 1.62
C MET A 187 -15.37 -6.38 1.54
N ALA A 188 -15.60 -5.76 2.68
CA ALA A 188 -16.11 -4.39 2.76
C ALA A 188 -15.00 -3.33 2.56
N ASP A 189 -13.79 -3.63 3.06
CA ASP A 189 -12.70 -2.65 3.10
C ASP A 189 -11.97 -2.50 1.76
N PHE A 190 -12.08 -3.48 0.83
CA PHE A 190 -11.32 -3.49 -0.42
C PHE A 190 -12.20 -3.49 -1.67
N SER A 191 -11.70 -2.84 -2.72
CA SER A 191 -12.23 -2.96 -4.09
C SER A 191 -11.13 -3.37 -5.08
N ALA A 192 -11.54 -3.97 -6.22
CA ALA A 192 -10.64 -4.19 -7.34
C ALA A 192 -10.61 -2.93 -8.20
N GLU A 193 -9.49 -2.24 -8.19
CA GLU A 193 -9.32 -0.98 -8.92
C GLU A 193 -8.33 -1.13 -10.06
N GLY A 194 -8.66 -0.52 -11.21
CA GLY A 194 -7.76 -0.46 -12.35
C GLY A 194 -6.44 0.17 -11.93
N ILE A 195 -5.34 -0.52 -12.19
CA ILE A 195 -4.02 0.08 -12.11
C ILE A 195 -3.97 1.08 -13.26
N ALA A 196 -4.07 2.35 -12.95
CA ALA A 196 -3.78 3.37 -13.93
C ALA A 196 -2.36 3.07 -14.46
N LYS A 197 -2.22 2.84 -15.77
CA LYS A 197 -0.91 2.95 -16.43
C LYS A 197 -0.31 4.21 -15.87
N ALA A 198 0.84 4.08 -15.22
CA ALA A 198 1.38 5.07 -14.31
C ALA A 198 1.34 6.50 -14.85
N GLY A 199 0.18 7.11 -14.79
CA GLY A 199 0.13 8.53 -14.64
C GLY A 199 0.52 8.78 -13.20
N PHE A 200 1.55 9.52 -12.95
CA PHE A 200 1.97 9.89 -11.60
C PHE A 200 0.88 10.68 -10.84
N VAL A 201 -0.17 11.11 -11.53
CA VAL A 201 -1.36 11.76 -10.96
C VAL A 201 -2.46 10.72 -10.73
N LEU A 202 -2.88 10.58 -9.47
CA LEU A 202 -3.93 9.65 -9.05
C LEU A 202 -5.33 10.10 -9.44
N ASN A 203 -5.56 11.43 -9.51
CA ASN A 203 -6.86 12.02 -9.79
C ASN A 203 -6.81 12.94 -11.02
N PRO A 204 -6.68 12.40 -12.25
CA PRO A 204 -6.59 13.22 -13.46
C PRO A 204 -7.82 14.11 -13.71
N PHE A 205 -8.95 13.80 -13.08
CA PHE A 205 -10.14 14.67 -13.00
C PHE A 205 -10.20 15.32 -11.63
N VAL A 206 -9.72 16.57 -11.53
CA VAL A 206 -9.53 17.28 -10.26
C VAL A 206 -10.80 18.04 -9.89
N LYS A 207 -11.55 17.55 -8.90
CA LYS A 207 -12.78 18.21 -8.40
C LYS A 207 -12.51 19.16 -7.24
N ASP A 208 -11.61 18.78 -6.35
CA ASP A 208 -11.37 19.49 -5.08
C ASP A 208 -10.18 20.46 -5.14
N GLY A 209 -9.69 20.77 -6.34
CA GLY A 209 -8.56 21.69 -6.53
C GLY A 209 -7.20 21.13 -6.08
N LYS A 210 -7.10 19.86 -5.71
CA LYS A 210 -5.88 19.20 -5.28
C LYS A 210 -5.51 18.08 -6.26
N VAL A 211 -4.34 18.16 -6.85
CA VAL A 211 -3.78 17.08 -7.66
C VAL A 211 -2.98 16.17 -6.75
N LEU A 212 -3.36 14.90 -6.68
CA LEU A 212 -2.73 13.89 -5.84
C LEU A 212 -1.75 13.05 -6.65
N PHE A 213 -0.59 12.77 -6.08
CA PHE A 213 0.43 11.92 -6.70
C PHE A 213 0.50 10.57 -6.00
N GLY A 214 0.66 9.50 -6.77
CA GLY A 214 0.85 8.15 -6.25
C GLY A 214 2.23 7.93 -5.60
N MET A 215 3.09 8.94 -5.65
CA MET A 215 4.45 8.91 -5.12
C MET A 215 4.97 10.33 -4.91
N GLN A 216 6.11 10.48 -4.26
CA GLN A 216 6.80 11.77 -4.18
C GLN A 216 7.38 12.17 -5.55
N ILE A 217 6.97 13.34 -6.04
CA ILE A 217 7.42 13.90 -7.30
C ILE A 217 8.35 15.08 -7.03
N LYS A 218 9.51 15.08 -7.65
CA LYS A 218 10.47 16.16 -7.55
C LYS A 218 10.18 17.26 -8.58
N ASP A 219 10.33 18.52 -8.17
CA ASP A 219 10.24 19.69 -9.03
C ASP A 219 8.90 19.82 -9.79
N VAL A 220 7.77 19.58 -9.11
CA VAL A 220 6.43 19.62 -9.71
C VAL A 220 6.08 21.00 -10.23
N LYS A 221 5.59 21.04 -11.47
CA LYS A 221 5.06 22.24 -12.13
C LYS A 221 3.75 21.91 -12.85
N VAL A 222 2.85 22.87 -12.90
CA VAL A 222 1.59 22.80 -13.65
C VAL A 222 1.64 23.84 -14.78
N TYR A 223 1.29 23.41 -15.97
CA TYR A 223 1.26 24.22 -17.17
C TYR A 223 -0.17 24.30 -17.71
N ASP A 224 -0.53 25.44 -18.27
CA ASP A 224 -1.73 25.59 -19.06
C ASP A 224 -1.57 24.97 -20.48
N THR A 225 -2.61 25.06 -21.29
CA THR A 225 -2.61 24.58 -22.70
C THR A 225 -1.68 25.36 -23.60
N PHE A 226 -1.26 26.56 -23.21
CA PHE A 226 -0.27 27.40 -23.92
C PHE A 226 1.17 27.13 -23.48
N ARG A 227 1.39 26.10 -22.65
CA ARG A 227 2.69 25.73 -22.06
C ARG A 227 3.30 26.79 -21.13
N GLN A 228 2.47 27.65 -20.55
CA GLN A 228 2.92 28.59 -19.52
C GLN A 228 2.83 27.90 -18.15
N ALA A 229 3.89 28.03 -17.34
CA ALA A 229 3.89 27.50 -15.98
C ALA A 229 2.99 28.37 -15.11
N VAL A 230 1.83 27.82 -14.69
CA VAL A 230 0.79 28.50 -13.90
C VAL A 230 0.88 28.18 -12.41
N LYS A 231 1.53 27.09 -12.04
CA LYS A 231 1.79 26.71 -10.63
C LYS A 231 3.09 25.92 -10.53
N LYS A 232 3.76 26.08 -9.40
CA LYS A 232 4.96 25.29 -9.02
C LYS A 232 4.83 24.86 -7.58
N SER A 233 5.22 23.63 -7.27
CA SER A 233 5.27 23.16 -5.88
C SER A 233 6.24 24.00 -5.06
N PRO A 234 5.87 24.42 -3.84
CA PRO A 234 6.75 25.12 -2.93
C PRO A 234 7.86 24.23 -2.37
N THR A 235 7.67 22.91 -2.40
CA THR A 235 8.61 21.92 -1.90
C THR A 235 9.35 21.23 -3.04
N LYS A 236 10.59 20.80 -2.80
CA LYS A 236 11.40 20.07 -3.78
C LYS A 236 10.80 18.72 -4.13
N PHE A 237 10.13 18.07 -3.16
CA PHE A 237 9.38 16.83 -3.32
C PHE A 237 7.94 17.07 -2.89
N ALA A 238 6.98 16.65 -3.68
CA ALA A 238 5.57 16.83 -3.42
C ALA A 238 4.81 15.51 -3.59
N GLN A 239 3.85 15.25 -2.71
CA GLN A 239 2.85 14.18 -2.87
C GLN A 239 1.54 14.72 -3.43
N ASP A 240 1.35 16.03 -3.37
CA ASP A 240 0.23 16.73 -3.98
C ASP A 240 0.65 18.12 -4.47
N ILE A 241 -0.23 18.76 -5.24
CA ILE A 241 -0.14 20.19 -5.55
C ILE A 241 -1.53 20.81 -5.56
N ASP A 242 -1.68 21.90 -4.80
CA ASP A 242 -2.90 22.67 -4.74
C ASP A 242 -3.01 23.58 -5.98
N ILE A 243 -4.09 23.42 -6.72
CA ILE A 243 -4.46 24.19 -7.91
C ILE A 243 -5.83 24.86 -7.75
N THR A 244 -6.33 25.00 -6.52
CA THR A 244 -7.65 25.59 -6.24
C THR A 244 -7.83 26.96 -6.90
N GLU A 245 -6.79 27.78 -6.92
CA GLU A 245 -6.78 29.12 -7.53
C GLU A 245 -6.86 29.13 -9.05
N LEU A 246 -6.54 27.99 -9.73
CA LEU A 246 -6.56 27.95 -11.18
C LEU A 246 -7.99 27.84 -11.69
N PRO A 247 -8.33 28.45 -12.85
CA PRO A 247 -9.62 28.28 -13.49
C PRO A 247 -9.93 26.81 -13.85
N LYS A 248 -11.21 26.50 -14.06
CA LYS A 248 -11.60 25.22 -14.68
C LYS A 248 -10.96 25.08 -16.05
N GLY A 249 -10.45 23.89 -16.34
CA GLY A 249 -9.78 23.68 -17.61
C GLY A 249 -8.82 22.50 -17.64
N THR A 250 -8.10 22.39 -18.74
CA THR A 250 -7.07 21.37 -18.97
C THR A 250 -5.70 21.91 -18.61
N TYR A 251 -4.93 21.11 -17.89
CA TYR A 251 -3.57 21.43 -17.47
C TYR A 251 -2.64 20.25 -17.75
N ILE A 252 -1.35 20.51 -17.78
CA ILE A 252 -0.29 19.51 -17.86
C ILE A 252 0.55 19.63 -16.57
N VAL A 253 0.58 18.56 -15.79
CA VAL A 253 1.45 18.46 -14.62
C VAL A 253 2.74 17.77 -15.05
N THR A 254 3.86 18.33 -14.67
CA THR A 254 5.20 17.77 -14.91
C THR A 254 5.97 17.65 -13.62
N GLY A 255 6.97 16.81 -13.61
CA GLY A 255 7.89 16.64 -12.52
C GLY A 255 9.01 15.67 -12.89
N THR A 256 9.73 15.21 -11.88
CA THR A 256 10.81 14.24 -12.06
C THR A 256 10.62 13.08 -11.09
N VAL A 257 10.62 11.87 -11.63
CA VAL A 257 10.58 10.60 -10.89
C VAL A 257 11.84 9.83 -11.27
N ASN A 258 12.63 9.39 -10.29
CA ASN A 258 13.88 8.63 -10.53
C ASN A 258 14.84 9.30 -11.53
N ASN A 259 14.98 10.62 -11.46
CA ASN A 259 15.75 11.43 -12.40
C ASN A 259 15.22 11.40 -13.86
N ALA A 260 14.06 10.78 -14.13
CA ALA A 260 13.38 10.83 -15.41
C ALA A 260 12.26 11.87 -15.37
N PRO A 261 12.11 12.72 -16.42
CA PRO A 261 11.01 13.66 -16.50
C PRO A 261 9.69 12.91 -16.74
N VAL A 262 8.64 13.33 -16.01
CA VAL A 262 7.29 12.81 -16.17
C VAL A 262 6.32 13.94 -16.53
N SER A 263 5.27 13.62 -17.26
CA SER A 263 4.25 14.58 -17.69
C SER A 263 2.89 13.91 -17.81
N GLN A 264 1.85 14.54 -17.27
CA GLN A 264 0.48 14.02 -17.35
C GLN A 264 -0.54 15.13 -17.52
N LYS A 265 -1.53 14.90 -18.39
CA LYS A 265 -2.68 15.77 -18.56
C LYS A 265 -3.68 15.56 -17.42
N ILE A 266 -4.20 16.67 -16.88
CA ILE A 266 -5.29 16.70 -15.90
C ILE A 266 -6.40 17.62 -16.40
N ILE A 267 -7.60 17.42 -15.88
CA ILE A 267 -8.77 18.26 -16.13
C ILE A 267 -9.27 18.74 -14.76
N LYS A 268 -9.36 20.05 -14.58
CA LYS A 268 -9.96 20.66 -13.40
C LYS A 268 -11.40 21.06 -13.70
N ASP A 269 -12.34 20.53 -12.91
CA ASP A 269 -13.76 20.85 -12.94
C ASP A 269 -14.12 22.10 -12.12
#